data_d22bf2fdd85fa493d0b833263f21ffe3
#
_entry.id   d22bf2fdd85fa493d0b833263f21ffe3
#
_cell.length_a   1.000
_cell.length_b   1.000
_cell.length_c   1.000
_cell.angle_alpha   90.00
_cell.angle_beta   90.00
_cell.angle_gamma   90.00
#
_symmetry.space_group_name_H-M   'P 1'
#
loop_
_entity.id
_entity.type
_entity.pdbx_description
1 polymer ?
#
loop_
_entity_poly.entity_id
_entity_poly.type
_entity_poly.pdbx_seq_one_letter_code
_entity_poly.pdbx_strand_id
1 'polypeptide(L)'
;IDVVVGGPPCQAFSTAGRRKSVEDHRGTLLWRYLKFIEVIQPQIFVMENVRGLLSASLKHRPIADRPDKGGLPLGEDEKPGSVVRAFAKDLGNLDECAYHLDIFEVNSVNYGAPQIRERAIFIGNRLGKILNFPVPTHSNSLEEHRTQTSFFDDTESVPPWKSLRDAIGDLVEESPITMDFSPRKLKYLSMVPEGGNWRTLPENIQKESMGKAWFAKGGRSGWWRRLTWDLPCPTLVTAPNHASTSLCHPNITRALTLREYARIQEFPDEWVFEGSPFQQFTQVGNAVPIRLGNVTAEVVNSVLKGENKYIQENNTE
;
A
#
# COMPACT_ATOMS: atom_id res chain seq x y z
N ILE A 1 -0.88 -24.39 15.35
CA ILE A 1 -0.80 -22.94 14.99
C ILE A 1 -2.15 -22.58 14.36
N ASP A 2 -2.85 -21.61 14.96
CA ASP A 2 -4.17 -21.23 14.50
C ASP A 2 -4.10 -20.24 13.33
N VAL A 3 -3.15 -19.31 13.37
CA VAL A 3 -2.99 -18.25 12.37
C VAL A 3 -1.56 -18.13 11.90
N VAL A 4 -1.38 -17.99 10.58
CA VAL A 4 -0.12 -17.59 9.95
C VAL A 4 -0.32 -16.24 9.26
N VAL A 5 0.51 -15.25 9.60
CA VAL A 5 0.47 -13.90 9.00
C VAL A 5 1.78 -13.64 8.26
N GLY A 6 1.71 -13.08 7.06
CA GLY A 6 2.91 -12.73 6.30
C GLY A 6 2.69 -11.67 5.23
N GLY A 7 3.77 -10.95 4.90
CA GLY A 7 3.84 -9.99 3.80
C GLY A 7 4.95 -10.40 2.82
N PRO A 8 4.81 -11.49 2.05
CA PRO A 8 5.86 -11.93 1.15
C PRO A 8 6.12 -10.88 0.06
N PRO A 9 7.38 -10.45 -0.15
CA PRO A 9 7.67 -9.42 -1.14
C PRO A 9 7.33 -9.88 -2.56
N CYS A 10 6.65 -9.00 -3.32
CA CYS A 10 6.23 -9.24 -4.70
C CYS A 10 7.11 -8.53 -5.73
N GLN A 11 8.37 -8.22 -5.39
CA GLN A 11 9.26 -7.39 -6.22
C GLN A 11 9.42 -7.92 -7.65
N ALA A 12 9.36 -9.24 -7.86
CA ALA A 12 9.43 -9.86 -9.17
C ALA A 12 8.25 -9.47 -10.09
N PHE A 13 7.09 -9.15 -9.50
CA PHE A 13 5.84 -8.84 -10.19
C PHE A 13 5.46 -7.36 -10.13
N SER A 14 6.18 -6.52 -9.36
CA SER A 14 5.81 -5.13 -9.15
C SER A 14 6.14 -4.25 -10.36
N THR A 15 5.31 -3.22 -10.57
CA THR A 15 5.51 -2.21 -11.63
C THR A 15 6.76 -1.36 -11.41
N ALA A 16 7.26 -1.24 -10.18
CA ALA A 16 8.45 -0.49 -9.82
C ALA A 16 9.76 -1.31 -9.96
N GLY A 17 9.67 -2.65 -9.99
CA GLY A 17 10.79 -3.55 -10.26
C GLY A 17 11.04 -3.71 -11.77
N ARG A 18 12.23 -4.18 -12.14
CA ARG A 18 12.45 -4.70 -13.48
C ARG A 18 11.60 -5.97 -13.58
N ARG A 19 10.43 -5.89 -14.23
CA ARG A 19 9.54 -7.01 -14.52
C ARG A 19 10.31 -8.06 -15.32
N LYS A 20 11.10 -8.88 -14.64
CA LYS A 20 11.72 -10.06 -15.25
C LYS A 20 10.65 -11.13 -15.27
N SER A 21 10.42 -11.73 -16.43
CA SER A 21 9.68 -13.00 -16.53
C SER A 21 10.35 -13.97 -15.58
N VAL A 22 9.59 -14.51 -14.64
CA VAL A 22 10.11 -15.56 -13.75
C VAL A 22 9.86 -16.87 -14.50
N GLU A 23 10.90 -17.53 -14.94
CA GLU A 23 10.80 -18.81 -15.66
C GLU A 23 10.08 -19.87 -14.81
N ASP A 24 10.33 -19.84 -13.49
CA ASP A 24 9.58 -20.62 -12.51
C ASP A 24 9.08 -19.70 -11.38
N HIS A 25 7.79 -19.35 -11.41
CA HIS A 25 7.16 -18.54 -10.38
C HIS A 25 7.16 -19.21 -9.00
N ARG A 26 7.23 -20.55 -8.94
CA ARG A 26 7.22 -21.33 -7.69
C ARG A 26 8.46 -21.09 -6.82
N GLY A 27 9.55 -20.60 -7.40
CA GLY A 27 10.76 -20.21 -6.67
C GLY A 27 10.66 -18.86 -5.97
N THR A 28 9.58 -18.09 -6.15
CA THR A 28 9.40 -16.76 -5.52
C THR A 28 9.02 -16.86 -4.04
N LEU A 29 9.24 -15.77 -3.28
CA LEU A 29 8.88 -15.71 -1.87
C LEU A 29 7.36 -15.84 -1.65
N LEU A 30 6.54 -15.46 -2.62
CA LEU A 30 5.10 -15.66 -2.59
C LEU A 30 4.74 -17.15 -2.52
N TRP A 31 5.37 -18.01 -3.35
CA TRP A 31 5.15 -19.45 -3.32
C TRP A 31 5.84 -20.14 -2.14
N ARG A 32 6.91 -19.54 -1.60
CA ARG A 32 7.48 -20.03 -0.32
C ARG A 32 6.50 -19.79 0.84
N TYR A 33 5.77 -18.68 0.83
CA TYR A 33 4.71 -18.44 1.79
C TYR A 33 3.60 -19.51 1.68
N LEU A 34 3.17 -19.85 0.46
CA LEU A 34 2.23 -20.96 0.21
C LEU A 34 2.76 -22.29 0.77
N LYS A 35 4.06 -22.55 0.64
CA LYS A 35 4.68 -23.75 1.21
C LYS A 35 4.64 -23.78 2.75
N PHE A 36 4.77 -22.63 3.42
CA PHE A 36 4.54 -22.54 4.87
C PHE A 36 3.09 -22.89 5.22
N ILE A 37 2.11 -22.39 4.46
CA ILE A 37 0.70 -22.73 4.67
C ILE A 37 0.47 -24.24 4.53
N GLU A 38 1.03 -24.86 3.49
CA GLU A 38 0.94 -26.29 3.23
C GLU A 38 1.51 -27.12 4.39
N VAL A 39 2.66 -26.73 4.94
CA VAL A 39 3.32 -27.49 6.02
C VAL A 39 2.67 -27.24 7.37
N ILE A 40 2.30 -25.99 7.69
CA ILE A 40 1.77 -25.61 8.99
C ILE A 40 0.27 -25.91 9.11
N GLN A 41 -0.45 -25.83 8.00
CA GLN A 41 -1.90 -26.03 7.91
C GLN A 41 -2.71 -25.22 8.95
N PRO A 42 -2.48 -23.89 9.05
CA PRO A 42 -3.20 -23.07 10.05
C PRO A 42 -4.71 -23.07 9.77
N GLN A 43 -5.52 -22.78 10.77
CA GLN A 43 -6.97 -22.56 10.55
C GLN A 43 -7.22 -21.37 9.63
N ILE A 44 -6.42 -20.29 9.81
CA ILE A 44 -6.50 -19.07 9.03
C ILE A 44 -5.09 -18.63 8.63
N PHE A 45 -4.94 -18.15 7.42
CA PHE A 45 -3.75 -17.38 7.06
C PHE A 45 -4.14 -15.97 6.59
N VAL A 46 -3.26 -15.01 6.84
CA VAL A 46 -3.37 -13.63 6.35
C VAL A 46 -2.12 -13.29 5.55
N MET A 47 -2.30 -12.91 4.30
CA MET A 47 -1.23 -12.42 3.45
C MET A 47 -1.51 -10.97 3.06
N GLU A 48 -0.60 -10.06 3.43
CA GLU A 48 -0.64 -8.67 2.97
C GLU A 48 0.24 -8.49 1.75
N ASN A 49 -0.22 -7.66 0.81
CA ASN A 49 0.60 -7.27 -0.32
C ASN A 49 0.18 -5.89 -0.88
N VAL A 50 1.00 -5.34 -1.76
CA VAL A 50 0.65 -4.12 -2.47
C VAL A 50 -0.53 -4.39 -3.43
N ARG A 51 -1.42 -3.40 -3.60
CA ARG A 51 -2.55 -3.46 -4.54
C ARG A 51 -2.13 -3.90 -5.94
N GLY A 52 -0.93 -3.50 -6.39
CA GLY A 52 -0.41 -3.84 -7.71
C GLY A 52 -0.29 -5.35 -7.97
N LEU A 53 -0.27 -6.20 -6.93
CA LEU A 53 -0.28 -7.66 -7.07
C LEU A 53 -1.57 -8.16 -7.74
N LEU A 54 -2.70 -7.51 -7.48
CA LEU A 54 -4.00 -7.91 -8.05
C LEU A 54 -4.03 -7.83 -9.58
N SER A 55 -3.24 -6.92 -10.16
CA SER A 55 -3.11 -6.77 -11.61
C SER A 55 -1.81 -7.32 -12.19
N ALA A 56 -0.97 -7.95 -11.36
CA ALA A 56 0.32 -8.47 -11.80
C ALA A 56 0.15 -9.68 -12.73
N SER A 57 1.04 -9.78 -13.73
CA SER A 57 1.11 -10.90 -14.66
C SER A 57 2.32 -11.78 -14.37
N LEU A 58 2.17 -13.10 -14.49
CA LEU A 58 3.28 -14.05 -14.36
C LEU A 58 4.37 -13.83 -15.40
N LYS A 59 3.95 -13.56 -16.65
CA LYS A 59 4.85 -13.20 -17.74
C LYS A 59 4.61 -11.79 -18.22
N HIS A 60 5.68 -11.06 -18.44
CA HIS A 60 5.63 -9.69 -18.93
C HIS A 60 5.85 -9.65 -20.44
N ARG A 61 4.86 -9.14 -21.18
CA ARG A 61 5.04 -8.81 -22.59
C ARG A 61 5.47 -7.35 -22.73
N PRO A 62 6.56 -7.06 -23.48
CA PRO A 62 6.98 -5.68 -23.77
C PRO A 62 5.83 -4.87 -24.38
N ILE A 63 5.78 -3.58 -24.08
CA ILE A 63 4.68 -2.70 -24.55
C ILE A 63 4.58 -2.69 -26.07
N ALA A 64 5.74 -2.76 -26.77
CA ALA A 64 5.78 -2.76 -28.23
C ALA A 64 5.10 -3.99 -28.87
N ASP A 65 5.04 -5.11 -28.14
CA ASP A 65 4.55 -6.39 -28.65
C ASP A 65 3.13 -6.72 -28.15
N ARG A 66 2.44 -5.74 -27.55
CA ARG A 66 1.09 -5.91 -27.02
C ARG A 66 0.03 -5.79 -28.13
N PRO A 67 -1.18 -6.38 -27.92
CA PRO A 67 -2.26 -6.33 -28.90
C PRO A 67 -2.67 -4.91 -29.33
N ASP A 68 -2.64 -3.94 -28.40
CA ASP A 68 -2.90 -2.52 -28.68
C ASP A 68 -1.82 -1.84 -29.56
N LYS A 69 -0.72 -2.53 -29.83
CA LYS A 69 0.37 -2.13 -30.73
C LYS A 69 0.51 -3.06 -31.93
N GLY A 70 -0.50 -3.89 -32.21
CA GLY A 70 -0.50 -4.82 -33.33
C GLY A 70 0.13 -6.18 -33.02
N GLY A 71 0.48 -6.46 -31.77
CA GLY A 71 0.99 -7.76 -31.35
C GLY A 71 -0.10 -8.82 -31.22
N LEU A 72 0.33 -10.08 -31.03
CA LEU A 72 -0.59 -11.22 -30.83
C LEU A 72 -1.39 -11.09 -29.52
N PRO A 73 -2.57 -11.74 -29.40
CA PRO A 73 -3.33 -11.82 -28.17
C PRO A 73 -2.48 -12.25 -26.98
N LEU A 74 -2.77 -11.75 -25.77
CA LEU A 74 -2.07 -12.14 -24.55
C LEU A 74 -2.39 -13.59 -24.18
N GLY A 75 -1.36 -14.38 -23.89
CA GLY A 75 -1.51 -15.69 -23.27
C GLY A 75 -2.02 -15.56 -21.81
N GLU A 76 -2.50 -16.67 -21.23
CA GLU A 76 -3.09 -16.68 -19.88
C GLU A 76 -2.12 -16.12 -18.81
N ASP A 77 -0.84 -16.49 -18.88
CA ASP A 77 0.20 -16.00 -17.95
C ASP A 77 0.53 -14.50 -18.14
N GLU A 78 0.17 -13.92 -19.26
CA GLU A 78 0.44 -12.51 -19.61
C GLU A 78 -0.74 -11.60 -19.27
N LYS A 79 -1.92 -12.17 -19.00
CA LYS A 79 -3.11 -11.42 -18.64
C LYS A 79 -2.97 -10.81 -17.24
N PRO A 80 -3.49 -9.59 -17.01
CA PRO A 80 -3.56 -9.00 -15.69
C PRO A 80 -4.21 -9.96 -14.68
N GLY A 81 -3.66 -10.02 -13.45
CA GLY A 81 -4.14 -10.88 -12.38
C GLY A 81 -3.75 -12.36 -12.49
N SER A 82 -2.92 -12.76 -13.47
CA SER A 82 -2.50 -14.16 -13.61
C SER A 82 -1.68 -14.66 -12.42
N VAL A 83 -0.96 -13.78 -11.70
CA VAL A 83 -0.25 -14.14 -10.46
C VAL A 83 -1.24 -14.60 -9.39
N VAL A 84 -2.30 -13.84 -9.17
CA VAL A 84 -3.32 -14.16 -8.14
C VAL A 84 -4.09 -15.42 -8.52
N ARG A 85 -4.46 -15.56 -9.81
CA ARG A 85 -5.13 -16.80 -10.29
C ARG A 85 -4.25 -18.04 -10.11
N ALA A 86 -2.95 -17.94 -10.38
CA ALA A 86 -2.01 -19.06 -10.20
C ALA A 86 -1.86 -19.39 -8.70
N PHE A 87 -1.72 -18.37 -7.84
CA PHE A 87 -1.65 -18.56 -6.40
C PHE A 87 -2.93 -19.25 -5.86
N ALA A 88 -4.12 -18.77 -6.24
CA ALA A 88 -5.39 -19.35 -5.83
C ALA A 88 -5.55 -20.80 -6.34
N LYS A 89 -5.12 -21.07 -7.57
CA LYS A 89 -5.10 -22.44 -8.13
C LYS A 89 -4.19 -23.37 -7.33
N ASP A 90 -2.96 -22.93 -7.06
CA ASP A 90 -2.00 -23.77 -6.32
C ASP A 90 -2.43 -23.94 -4.85
N LEU A 91 -3.07 -22.92 -4.23
CA LEU A 91 -3.70 -23.04 -2.92
C LEU A 91 -4.83 -24.09 -2.92
N GLY A 92 -5.68 -24.09 -3.95
CA GLY A 92 -6.77 -25.07 -4.08
C GLY A 92 -6.31 -26.48 -4.39
N ASN A 93 -5.06 -26.66 -4.81
CA ASN A 93 -4.45 -27.97 -5.08
C ASN A 93 -3.62 -28.50 -3.89
N LEU A 94 -3.65 -27.83 -2.73
CA LEU A 94 -2.96 -28.34 -1.55
C LEU A 94 -3.65 -29.63 -1.09
N ASP A 95 -2.91 -30.74 -1.12
CA ASP A 95 -3.38 -32.02 -0.61
C ASP A 95 -3.73 -31.87 0.90
N GLU A 96 -4.85 -32.43 1.31
CA GLU A 96 -5.33 -32.46 2.70
C GLU A 96 -5.81 -31.10 3.30
N CYS A 97 -5.75 -29.97 2.56
CA CYS A 97 -6.09 -28.65 3.09
C CYS A 97 -6.92 -27.81 2.12
N ALA A 98 -8.24 -27.86 2.23
CA ALA A 98 -9.12 -26.96 1.50
C ALA A 98 -9.19 -25.58 2.22
N TYR A 99 -8.73 -24.53 1.56
CA TYR A 99 -8.91 -23.13 2.01
C TYR A 99 -9.94 -22.42 1.14
N HIS A 100 -10.89 -21.73 1.80
CA HIS A 100 -11.62 -20.65 1.15
C HIS A 100 -10.75 -19.39 1.20
N LEU A 101 -10.61 -18.68 0.08
CA LEU A 101 -9.76 -17.49 -0.04
C LEU A 101 -10.59 -16.27 -0.37
N ASP A 102 -10.59 -15.29 0.51
CA ASP A 102 -11.14 -13.95 0.28
C ASP A 102 -10.01 -12.93 0.05
N ILE A 103 -10.26 -11.97 -0.84
CA ILE A 103 -9.28 -10.94 -1.22
C ILE A 103 -9.94 -9.57 -1.10
N PHE A 104 -9.36 -8.71 -0.26
CA PHE A 104 -9.87 -7.38 0.01
C PHE A 104 -8.89 -6.31 -0.47
N GLU A 105 -9.39 -5.38 -1.27
CA GLU A 105 -8.64 -4.17 -1.63
C GLU A 105 -9.00 -3.08 -0.63
N VAL A 106 -8.02 -2.62 0.13
CA VAL A 106 -8.22 -1.71 1.25
C VAL A 106 -7.28 -0.51 1.18
N ASN A 107 -7.73 0.63 1.71
CA ASN A 107 -6.91 1.81 1.87
C ASN A 107 -6.89 2.22 3.35
N SER A 108 -5.71 2.37 3.93
CA SER A 108 -5.55 2.63 5.37
C SER A 108 -6.23 3.93 5.86
N VAL A 109 -6.36 4.96 5.01
CA VAL A 109 -7.08 6.19 5.37
C VAL A 109 -8.54 5.96 5.69
N ASN A 110 -9.17 4.96 5.04
CA ASN A 110 -10.57 4.61 5.25
C ASN A 110 -10.83 4.02 6.66
N TYR A 111 -9.77 3.68 7.37
CA TYR A 111 -9.82 3.14 8.73
C TYR A 111 -9.17 4.08 9.75
N GLY A 112 -8.84 5.32 9.33
CA GLY A 112 -8.35 6.38 10.20
C GLY A 112 -6.83 6.45 10.35
N ALA A 113 -6.06 5.77 9.50
CA ALA A 113 -4.63 6.03 9.41
C ALA A 113 -4.36 7.35 8.65
N PRO A 114 -3.36 8.15 9.06
CA PRO A 114 -3.06 9.44 8.41
C PRO A 114 -2.23 9.28 7.12
N GLN A 115 -2.40 8.16 6.41
CA GLN A 115 -1.63 7.80 5.22
C GLN A 115 -2.52 7.12 4.17
N ILE A 116 -2.42 7.60 2.92
CA ILE A 116 -2.98 6.89 1.76
C ILE A 116 -2.08 5.71 1.45
N ARG A 117 -2.52 4.50 1.80
CA ARG A 117 -1.77 3.26 1.57
C ARG A 117 -2.71 2.13 1.16
N GLU A 118 -2.78 1.91 -0.14
CA GLU A 118 -3.61 0.85 -0.73
C GLU A 118 -2.92 -0.51 -0.61
N ARG A 119 -3.67 -1.50 -0.14
CA ARG A 119 -3.18 -2.87 0.08
C ARG A 119 -4.21 -3.90 -0.38
N ALA A 120 -3.70 -5.06 -0.75
CA ALA A 120 -4.49 -6.27 -0.93
C ALA A 120 -4.27 -7.16 0.29
N ILE A 121 -5.36 -7.46 1.00
CA ILE A 121 -5.38 -8.39 2.13
C ILE A 121 -6.03 -9.69 1.66
N PHE A 122 -5.29 -10.77 1.74
CA PHE A 122 -5.73 -12.12 1.42
C PHE A 122 -5.98 -12.85 2.74
N ILE A 123 -7.18 -13.36 2.94
CA ILE A 123 -7.53 -14.17 4.12
C ILE A 123 -8.01 -15.52 3.63
N GLY A 124 -7.23 -16.56 3.93
CA GLY A 124 -7.64 -17.94 3.68
C GLY A 124 -8.07 -18.60 4.97
N ASN A 125 -9.18 -19.34 4.94
CA ASN A 125 -9.68 -20.07 6.08
C ASN A 125 -10.08 -21.50 5.71
N ARG A 126 -9.85 -22.46 6.62
CA ARG A 126 -10.24 -23.88 6.47
C ARG A 126 -11.68 -24.16 6.88
N LEU A 127 -12.40 -23.16 7.37
CA LEU A 127 -13.78 -23.28 7.84
C LEU A 127 -14.80 -23.20 6.70
N GLY A 128 -14.34 -22.97 5.46
CA GLY A 128 -15.22 -22.80 4.29
C GLY A 128 -16.15 -21.58 4.39
N LYS A 129 -15.77 -20.56 5.17
CA LYS A 129 -16.56 -19.35 5.36
C LYS A 129 -16.19 -18.29 4.36
N ILE A 130 -17.18 -17.61 3.78
CA ILE A 130 -17.00 -16.41 2.98
C ILE A 130 -16.96 -15.23 3.96
N LEU A 131 -15.92 -14.40 3.84
CA LEU A 131 -15.69 -13.30 4.78
C LEU A 131 -16.05 -11.95 4.16
N ASN A 132 -16.48 -11.03 5.04
CA ASN A 132 -16.59 -9.61 4.74
C ASN A 132 -15.49 -8.85 5.45
N PHE A 133 -15.01 -7.78 4.83
CA PHE A 133 -14.10 -6.87 5.51
C PHE A 133 -14.91 -5.74 6.17
N PRO A 134 -14.47 -5.20 7.32
CA PRO A 134 -15.17 -4.11 7.99
C PRO A 134 -15.42 -2.92 7.07
N VAL A 135 -16.58 -2.29 7.20
CA VAL A 135 -16.90 -1.06 6.48
C VAL A 135 -15.92 0.06 6.86
N PRO A 136 -15.61 0.98 5.95
CA PRO A 136 -14.80 2.16 6.25
C PRO A 136 -15.35 2.94 7.44
N THR A 137 -14.46 3.35 8.35
CA THR A 137 -14.79 4.18 9.52
C THR A 137 -14.45 5.66 9.32
N HIS A 138 -13.82 6.00 8.20
CA HIS A 138 -13.43 7.36 7.82
C HIS A 138 -13.65 7.56 6.32
N SER A 139 -13.99 8.77 5.92
CA SER A 139 -14.24 9.09 4.51
C SER A 139 -13.52 10.37 4.06
N ASN A 140 -13.48 10.58 2.75
CA ASN A 140 -12.97 11.83 2.18
C ASN A 140 -14.09 12.88 2.18
N SER A 141 -14.10 13.77 3.16
CA SER A 141 -15.11 14.84 3.28
C SER A 141 -15.28 15.71 2.02
N LEU A 142 -14.26 15.76 1.15
CA LEU A 142 -14.32 16.52 -0.11
C LEU A 142 -15.16 15.82 -1.19
N GLU A 143 -15.34 14.50 -1.12
CA GLU A 143 -16.16 13.73 -2.08
C GLU A 143 -17.61 13.64 -1.64
N GLU A 144 -17.90 13.60 -0.34
CA GLU A 144 -19.27 13.51 0.18
C GLU A 144 -20.10 14.76 -0.14
N HIS A 145 -19.51 15.97 -0.14
CA HIS A 145 -20.19 17.19 -0.57
C HIS A 145 -20.56 17.21 -2.07
N ARG A 146 -20.01 16.31 -2.88
CA ARG A 146 -20.35 16.21 -4.32
C ARG A 146 -21.46 15.20 -4.60
N THR A 147 -21.77 14.29 -3.68
CA THR A 147 -22.77 13.21 -3.88
C THR A 147 -24.03 13.38 -3.03
N GLN A 148 -24.09 14.33 -2.09
CA GLN A 148 -25.30 14.59 -1.32
C GLN A 148 -26.35 15.35 -2.13
N THR A 149 -27.20 14.61 -2.82
CA THR A 149 -28.47 15.10 -3.38
C THR A 149 -29.70 14.50 -2.67
N SER A 150 -29.54 13.85 -1.51
CA SER A 150 -30.64 13.30 -0.74
C SER A 150 -30.78 14.02 0.62
N PHE A 151 -31.85 14.76 0.79
CA PHE A 151 -32.22 15.51 2.02
C PHE A 151 -32.76 14.60 3.14
N PHE A 152 -32.75 13.26 2.99
CA PHE A 152 -33.46 12.31 3.87
C PHE A 152 -32.62 11.14 4.36
N ASP A 153 -31.29 11.18 4.25
CA ASP A 153 -30.44 10.12 4.77
C ASP A 153 -29.81 10.52 6.10
N ASP A 154 -30.40 10.03 7.20
CA ASP A 154 -29.84 10.08 8.58
C ASP A 154 -28.65 9.10 8.72
N THR A 155 -27.77 9.00 7.71
CA THR A 155 -26.53 8.27 7.86
C THR A 155 -25.61 9.09 8.78
N GLU A 156 -25.24 8.52 9.93
CA GLU A 156 -24.22 9.10 10.81
C GLU A 156 -23.02 9.48 9.97
N SER A 157 -22.65 10.77 9.97
CA SER A 157 -21.52 11.26 9.17
C SER A 157 -20.24 10.60 9.62
N VAL A 158 -19.65 9.80 8.74
CA VAL A 158 -18.38 9.12 9.00
C VAL A 158 -17.28 10.19 9.18
N PRO A 159 -16.41 10.09 10.22
CA PRO A 159 -15.32 11.02 10.43
C PRO A 159 -14.46 11.25 9.17
N PRO A 160 -13.93 12.46 8.96
CA PRO A 160 -13.04 12.71 7.83
C PRO A 160 -11.71 11.97 7.98
N TRP A 161 -11.03 11.74 6.86
CA TRP A 161 -9.67 11.19 6.87
C TRP A 161 -8.74 12.03 7.73
N LYS A 162 -7.89 11.37 8.52
CA LYS A 162 -6.85 12.03 9.29
C LYS A 162 -5.78 12.62 8.37
N SER A 163 -5.42 13.86 8.67
CA SER A 163 -4.41 14.63 7.95
C SER A 163 -2.99 14.34 8.44
N LEU A 164 -2.00 14.87 7.74
CA LEU A 164 -0.62 14.88 8.20
C LEU A 164 -0.47 15.65 9.52
N ARG A 165 -1.25 16.74 9.70
CA ARG A 165 -1.29 17.54 10.95
C ARG A 165 -1.70 16.69 12.14
N ASP A 166 -2.70 15.83 11.98
CA ASP A 166 -3.18 14.93 13.05
C ASP A 166 -2.10 13.92 13.48
N ALA A 167 -1.16 13.58 12.59
CA ALA A 167 -0.10 12.63 12.88
C ALA A 167 1.12 13.26 13.53
N ILE A 168 1.57 14.42 13.03
CA ILE A 168 2.87 14.98 13.37
C ILE A 168 2.84 16.47 13.74
N GLY A 169 1.66 17.12 13.78
CA GLY A 169 1.55 18.56 14.01
C GLY A 169 2.01 19.02 15.39
N ASP A 170 1.98 18.14 16.38
CA ASP A 170 2.42 18.36 17.76
C ASP A 170 3.84 17.87 18.03
N LEU A 171 4.50 17.21 17.05
CA LEU A 171 5.79 16.56 17.25
C LEU A 171 6.92 17.60 17.39
N VAL A 172 7.63 17.51 18.50
CA VAL A 172 8.85 18.28 18.76
C VAL A 172 10.00 17.29 18.98
N GLU A 173 11.06 17.41 18.20
CA GLU A 173 12.23 16.55 18.29
C GLU A 173 13.50 17.40 18.53
N GLU A 174 14.23 17.08 19.59
CA GLU A 174 15.51 17.75 19.91
C GLU A 174 16.65 17.30 18.97
N SER A 175 16.64 16.02 18.58
CA SER A 175 17.69 15.41 17.75
C SER A 175 17.07 14.51 16.69
N PRO A 176 16.45 15.08 15.63
CA PRO A 176 15.75 14.30 14.63
C PRO A 176 16.69 13.46 13.77
N ILE A 177 16.34 12.21 13.55
CA ILE A 177 17.02 11.36 12.57
C ILE A 177 16.41 11.64 11.18
N THR A 178 17.23 12.15 10.26
CA THR A 178 16.82 12.48 8.89
C THR A 178 17.73 11.81 7.86
N MET A 179 17.24 11.74 6.62
CA MET A 179 18.06 11.43 5.45
C MET A 179 18.10 12.68 4.56
N ASP A 180 19.29 13.24 4.40
CA ASP A 180 19.47 14.51 3.71
C ASP A 180 19.05 14.47 2.26
N PHE A 181 18.47 15.56 1.81
CA PHE A 181 18.26 15.82 0.41
C PHE A 181 19.57 16.27 -0.25
N SER A 182 19.82 15.82 -1.47
CA SER A 182 20.93 16.33 -2.27
C SER A 182 20.80 17.84 -2.51
N PRO A 183 21.91 18.57 -2.77
CA PRO A 183 21.85 20.01 -3.08
C PRO A 183 20.89 20.33 -4.23
N ARG A 184 20.82 19.46 -5.24
CA ARG A 184 19.84 19.59 -6.33
C ARG A 184 18.40 19.51 -5.82
N LYS A 185 18.07 18.58 -4.92
CA LYS A 185 16.73 18.48 -4.34
C LYS A 185 16.38 19.69 -3.50
N LEU A 186 17.31 20.15 -2.66
CA LEU A 186 17.10 21.35 -1.85
C LEU A 186 16.79 22.55 -2.74
N LYS A 187 17.56 22.75 -3.85
CA LYS A 187 17.35 23.83 -4.82
C LYS A 187 15.92 23.87 -5.34
N TYR A 188 15.38 22.75 -5.81
CA TYR A 188 14.04 22.73 -6.43
C TYR A 188 12.92 22.69 -5.40
N LEU A 189 13.08 21.93 -4.32
CA LEU A 189 12.06 21.84 -3.27
C LEU A 189 11.87 23.15 -2.50
N SER A 190 12.91 23.99 -2.38
CA SER A 190 12.78 25.33 -1.76
C SER A 190 11.84 26.25 -2.54
N MET A 191 11.64 26.01 -3.84
CA MET A 191 10.75 26.80 -4.70
C MET A 191 9.34 26.24 -4.78
N VAL A 192 9.10 25.02 -4.26
CA VAL A 192 7.78 24.37 -4.29
C VAL A 192 6.99 24.78 -3.05
N PRO A 193 5.79 25.36 -3.21
CA PRO A 193 4.94 25.72 -2.08
C PRO A 193 4.39 24.48 -1.37
N GLU A 194 3.83 24.67 -0.18
CA GLU A 194 3.09 23.63 0.53
C GLU A 194 2.02 22.99 -0.37
N GLY A 195 1.91 21.66 -0.33
CA GLY A 195 0.99 20.88 -1.16
C GLY A 195 1.37 20.80 -2.63
N GLY A 196 2.43 21.51 -3.07
CA GLY A 196 2.88 21.56 -4.44
C GLY A 196 3.76 20.37 -4.86
N ASN A 197 4.08 20.36 -6.15
CA ASN A 197 5.04 19.45 -6.75
C ASN A 197 5.73 20.12 -7.95
N TRP A 198 6.48 19.38 -8.74
CA TRP A 198 7.19 19.92 -9.91
C TRP A 198 6.32 20.78 -10.86
N ARG A 199 4.99 20.57 -10.90
CA ARG A 199 4.07 21.33 -11.78
C ARG A 199 3.84 22.76 -11.29
N THR A 200 4.12 23.06 -10.04
CA THR A 200 4.00 24.42 -9.46
C THR A 200 5.22 25.28 -9.75
N LEU A 201 6.31 24.68 -10.26
CA LEU A 201 7.51 25.40 -10.66
C LEU A 201 7.28 26.16 -11.98
N PRO A 202 8.00 27.26 -12.26
CA PRO A 202 8.02 27.90 -13.58
C PRO A 202 8.43 26.91 -14.69
N GLU A 203 7.87 27.04 -15.88
CA GLU A 203 8.02 26.04 -16.97
C GLU A 203 9.48 25.73 -17.33
N ASN A 204 10.32 26.76 -17.39
CA ASN A 204 11.76 26.59 -17.62
C ASN A 204 12.43 25.74 -16.54
N ILE A 205 12.04 25.95 -15.27
CA ILE A 205 12.56 25.19 -14.12
C ILE A 205 11.99 23.78 -14.12
N GLN A 206 10.71 23.58 -14.51
CA GLN A 206 10.15 22.24 -14.65
C GLN A 206 11.00 21.40 -15.61
N LYS A 207 11.30 21.91 -16.80
CA LYS A 207 12.13 21.23 -17.82
C LYS A 207 13.53 20.94 -17.30
N GLU A 208 14.18 21.94 -16.72
CA GLU A 208 15.53 21.83 -16.14
C GLU A 208 15.57 20.74 -15.05
N SER A 209 14.62 20.82 -14.11
CA SER A 209 14.59 19.97 -12.92
C SER A 209 14.22 18.51 -13.22
N MET A 210 13.34 18.28 -14.19
CA MET A 210 12.88 16.95 -14.57
C MET A 210 13.80 16.23 -15.55
N GLY A 211 14.54 16.96 -16.37
CA GLY A 211 15.42 16.38 -17.39
C GLY A 211 14.69 15.34 -18.27
N LYS A 212 15.24 14.13 -18.41
CA LYS A 212 14.63 13.04 -19.19
C LYS A 212 13.23 12.64 -18.69
N ALA A 213 12.94 12.80 -17.40
CA ALA A 213 11.63 12.49 -16.84
C ALA A 213 10.52 13.45 -17.32
N TRP A 214 10.86 14.61 -17.84
CA TRP A 214 9.94 15.54 -18.47
C TRP A 214 9.14 14.89 -19.63
N PHE A 215 9.81 14.06 -20.41
CA PHE A 215 9.24 13.38 -21.58
C PHE A 215 8.56 12.06 -21.24
N ALA A 216 8.63 11.60 -19.99
CA ALA A 216 8.02 10.34 -19.58
C ALA A 216 6.48 10.44 -19.55
N LYS A 217 5.80 9.39 -20.05
CA LYS A 217 4.35 9.27 -20.01
C LYS A 217 3.91 8.64 -18.67
N GLY A 218 3.57 9.44 -17.66
CA GLY A 218 3.08 8.98 -16.37
C GLY A 218 4.15 8.90 -15.26
N GLY A 219 3.76 8.48 -14.05
CA GLY A 219 4.66 8.21 -12.91
C GLY A 219 5.42 9.41 -12.34
N ARG A 220 5.02 10.64 -12.65
CA ARG A 220 5.77 11.86 -12.30
C ARG A 220 5.22 12.63 -11.08
N SER A 221 4.11 12.23 -10.51
CA SER A 221 3.45 13.00 -9.44
C SER A 221 4.27 13.10 -8.15
N GLY A 222 5.19 12.18 -7.91
CA GLY A 222 6.07 12.17 -6.74
C GLY A 222 7.31 13.09 -6.83
N TRP A 223 7.63 13.64 -8.03
CA TRP A 223 8.79 14.51 -8.18
C TRP A 223 8.58 15.87 -7.54
N TRP A 224 9.57 16.33 -6.78
CA TRP A 224 9.57 17.61 -6.07
C TRP A 224 8.29 17.83 -5.26
N ARG A 225 7.76 16.79 -4.60
CA ARG A 225 6.55 16.90 -3.79
C ARG A 225 6.89 17.48 -2.42
N ARG A 226 6.25 18.60 -2.10
CA ARG A 226 6.12 19.11 -0.74
C ARG A 226 4.77 18.70 -0.19
N LEU A 227 4.75 18.15 1.00
CA LEU A 227 3.50 17.73 1.67
C LEU A 227 2.67 18.95 2.08
N THR A 228 1.44 18.69 2.50
CA THR A 228 0.56 19.68 3.12
C THR A 228 0.05 19.14 4.44
N TRP A 229 -0.24 20.05 5.35
CA TRP A 229 -0.75 19.72 6.68
C TRP A 229 -2.16 19.13 6.65
N ASP A 230 -2.99 19.55 5.72
CA ASP A 230 -4.44 19.34 5.74
C ASP A 230 -4.90 18.10 4.94
N LEU A 231 -3.97 17.33 4.37
CA LEU A 231 -4.25 16.08 3.68
C LEU A 231 -3.49 14.91 4.31
N PRO A 232 -3.98 13.66 4.15
CA PRO A 232 -3.23 12.48 4.52
C PRO A 232 -1.88 12.40 3.81
N CYS A 233 -0.88 11.83 4.47
CA CYS A 233 0.40 11.56 3.86
C CYS A 233 0.24 10.55 2.70
N PRO A 234 0.86 10.77 1.54
CA PRO A 234 0.98 9.72 0.52
C PRO A 234 1.75 8.51 1.07
N THR A 235 1.65 7.37 0.39
CA THR A 235 2.36 6.15 0.77
C THR A 235 3.83 6.42 1.08
N LEU A 236 4.25 6.13 2.31
CA LEU A 236 5.64 6.18 2.73
C LEU A 236 6.46 5.13 2.00
N VAL A 237 7.64 5.54 1.58
CA VAL A 237 8.64 4.69 0.91
C VAL A 237 9.79 4.39 1.86
N THR A 238 10.60 3.38 1.56
CA THR A 238 11.74 2.95 2.40
C THR A 238 12.90 3.95 2.45
N ALA A 239 12.94 4.92 1.52
CA ALA A 239 13.95 5.96 1.47
C ALA A 239 13.28 7.33 1.22
N PRO A 240 13.14 8.19 2.24
CA PRO A 240 12.46 9.49 2.11
C PRO A 240 13.16 10.44 1.14
N ASN A 241 14.44 10.24 0.92
CA ASN A 241 15.28 11.00 0.00
C ASN A 241 15.45 10.35 -1.39
N HIS A 242 14.61 9.37 -1.76
CA HIS A 242 14.71 8.72 -3.07
C HIS A 242 14.57 9.71 -4.23
N ALA A 243 15.29 9.46 -5.34
CA ALA A 243 15.41 10.40 -6.45
C ALA A 243 14.07 10.81 -7.09
N SER A 244 13.15 9.87 -7.30
CA SER A 244 11.86 10.09 -7.97
C SER A 244 10.69 10.35 -7.02
N THR A 245 10.91 10.23 -5.71
CA THR A 245 9.86 10.41 -4.69
C THR A 245 10.42 11.29 -3.59
N SER A 246 9.89 12.50 -3.48
CA SER A 246 10.22 13.40 -2.37
C SER A 246 9.01 13.46 -1.45
N LEU A 247 9.24 13.28 -0.16
CA LEU A 247 8.28 13.55 0.89
C LEU A 247 8.88 14.69 1.73
N CYS A 248 8.81 15.90 1.16
CA CYS A 248 9.32 17.09 1.82
C CYS A 248 8.33 17.58 2.87
N HIS A 249 8.83 17.90 4.06
CA HIS A 249 8.04 18.47 5.13
C HIS A 249 7.31 19.75 4.66
N PRO A 250 6.06 20.02 5.10
CA PRO A 250 5.29 21.17 4.61
C PRO A 250 6.01 22.51 4.72
N ASN A 251 6.54 22.83 5.89
CA ASN A 251 7.14 24.14 6.20
C ASN A 251 8.67 24.20 5.98
N ILE A 252 9.37 23.07 6.18
CA ILE A 252 10.84 23.02 6.19
C ILE A 252 11.33 22.22 4.99
N THR A 253 12.31 22.75 4.24
CA THR A 253 12.86 22.02 3.08
C THR A 253 13.79 20.91 3.52
N ARG A 254 13.23 19.84 4.06
CA ARG A 254 13.91 18.59 4.44
C ARG A 254 13.03 17.39 4.17
N ALA A 255 13.61 16.21 4.18
CA ALA A 255 12.82 14.97 4.28
C ALA A 255 12.13 14.89 5.63
N LEU A 256 11.08 14.10 5.72
CA LEU A 256 10.47 13.75 7.01
C LEU A 256 11.49 13.02 7.90
N THR A 257 11.41 13.22 9.21
CA THR A 257 12.23 12.52 10.20
C THR A 257 11.78 11.07 10.37
N LEU A 258 12.58 10.27 11.03
CA LEU A 258 12.23 8.89 11.36
C LEU A 258 10.99 8.83 12.29
N ARG A 259 10.89 9.75 13.25
CA ARG A 259 9.74 9.80 14.15
C ARG A 259 8.47 10.27 13.45
N GLU A 260 8.57 11.25 12.55
CA GLU A 260 7.46 11.64 11.68
C GLU A 260 6.98 10.44 10.84
N TYR A 261 7.90 9.66 10.25
CA TYR A 261 7.57 8.42 9.53
C TYR A 261 6.85 7.41 10.42
N ALA A 262 7.39 7.18 11.64
CA ALA A 262 6.84 6.24 12.60
C ALA A 262 5.40 6.61 13.00
N ARG A 263 5.16 7.89 13.34
CA ARG A 263 3.81 8.37 13.69
C ARG A 263 2.81 8.28 12.53
N ILE A 264 3.24 8.53 11.30
CA ILE A 264 2.39 8.36 10.11
C ILE A 264 2.01 6.88 9.88
N GLN A 265 2.87 5.94 10.28
CA GLN A 265 2.58 4.50 10.31
C GLN A 265 1.91 4.05 11.62
N GLU A 266 1.61 5.01 12.51
CA GLU A 266 0.95 4.80 13.81
C GLU A 266 1.79 4.01 14.83
N PHE A 267 3.13 3.95 14.67
CA PHE A 267 3.99 3.42 15.72
C PHE A 267 3.96 4.32 16.96
N PRO A 268 3.92 3.74 18.17
CA PRO A 268 4.06 4.48 19.41
C PRO A 268 5.40 5.24 19.48
N ASP A 269 5.43 6.37 20.18
CA ASP A 269 6.64 7.20 20.26
C ASP A 269 7.82 6.51 20.98
N GLU A 270 7.50 5.61 21.90
CA GLU A 270 8.48 4.79 22.61
C GLU A 270 9.06 3.65 21.77
N TRP A 271 8.51 3.39 20.56
CA TRP A 271 9.02 2.32 19.72
C TRP A 271 10.43 2.61 19.21
N VAL A 272 11.34 1.69 19.46
CA VAL A 272 12.75 1.79 19.05
C VAL A 272 12.98 1.01 17.77
N PHE A 273 13.62 1.67 16.79
CA PHE A 273 14.07 1.04 15.56
C PHE A 273 15.58 0.84 15.61
N GLU A 274 16.04 -0.35 15.28
CA GLU A 274 17.46 -0.72 15.36
C GLU A 274 18.17 -0.60 14.01
N GLY A 275 19.49 -0.44 14.07
CA GLY A 275 20.38 -0.39 12.91
C GLY A 275 20.66 1.02 12.40
N SER A 276 21.23 1.13 11.21
CA SER A 276 21.53 2.42 10.58
C SER A 276 20.26 3.20 10.24
N PRO A 277 20.33 4.55 10.08
CA PRO A 277 19.16 5.35 9.67
C PRO A 277 18.45 4.79 8.44
N PHE A 278 19.17 4.34 7.44
CA PHE A 278 18.59 3.72 6.25
C PHE A 278 17.80 2.45 6.57
N GLN A 279 18.31 1.60 7.45
CA GLN A 279 17.61 0.38 7.90
C GLN A 279 16.37 0.71 8.71
N GLN A 280 16.44 1.72 9.58
CA GLN A 280 15.30 2.19 10.38
C GLN A 280 14.17 2.73 9.47
N PHE A 281 14.48 3.61 8.52
CA PHE A 281 13.50 4.06 7.52
C PHE A 281 12.93 2.92 6.67
N THR A 282 13.76 1.92 6.35
CA THR A 282 13.31 0.72 5.61
C THR A 282 12.31 -0.09 6.43
N GLN A 283 12.53 -0.26 7.74
CA GLN A 283 11.58 -0.95 8.63
C GLN A 283 10.24 -0.22 8.65
N VAL A 284 10.23 1.09 8.87
CA VAL A 284 9.01 1.89 8.89
C VAL A 284 8.31 1.91 7.53
N GLY A 285 9.05 2.12 6.43
CA GLY A 285 8.48 2.20 5.08
C GLY A 285 7.86 0.88 4.60
N ASN A 286 8.40 -0.27 5.05
CA ASN A 286 7.84 -1.59 4.74
C ASN A 286 6.63 -1.95 5.62
N ALA A 287 6.47 -1.32 6.77
CA ALA A 287 5.36 -1.61 7.67
C ALA A 287 4.00 -1.29 7.05
N VAL A 288 2.98 -1.92 7.58
CA VAL A 288 1.57 -1.57 7.35
C VAL A 288 1.11 -0.69 8.52
N PRO A 289 0.31 0.38 8.30
CA PRO A 289 -0.25 1.15 9.40
C PRO A 289 -0.93 0.26 10.43
N ILE A 290 -0.65 0.50 11.71
CA ILE A 290 -1.12 -0.37 12.81
C ILE A 290 -2.64 -0.52 12.77
N ARG A 291 -3.36 0.54 12.45
CA ARG A 291 -4.82 0.51 12.32
C ARG A 291 -5.33 -0.50 11.31
N LEU A 292 -4.68 -0.60 10.15
CA LEU A 292 -5.07 -1.60 9.15
C LEU A 292 -4.79 -3.03 9.64
N GLY A 293 -3.71 -3.22 10.41
CA GLY A 293 -3.43 -4.48 11.09
C GLY A 293 -4.53 -4.83 12.10
N ASN A 294 -4.97 -3.87 12.91
CA ASN A 294 -6.03 -4.06 13.90
C ASN A 294 -7.35 -4.47 13.23
N VAL A 295 -7.77 -3.75 12.18
CA VAL A 295 -9.00 -4.08 11.44
C VAL A 295 -8.93 -5.48 10.83
N THR A 296 -7.78 -5.87 10.28
CA THR A 296 -7.58 -7.24 9.77
C THR A 296 -7.66 -8.27 10.91
N ALA A 297 -7.07 -7.96 12.06
CA ALA A 297 -7.10 -8.84 13.22
C ALA A 297 -8.50 -9.00 13.81
N GLU A 298 -9.36 -7.98 13.72
CA GLU A 298 -10.77 -8.10 14.13
C GLU A 298 -11.52 -9.16 13.31
N VAL A 299 -11.32 -9.20 11.99
CA VAL A 299 -11.92 -10.23 11.11
C VAL A 299 -11.44 -11.62 11.54
N VAL A 300 -10.12 -11.80 11.66
CA VAL A 300 -9.52 -13.08 12.04
C VAL A 300 -10.03 -13.56 13.41
N ASN A 301 -10.04 -12.65 14.40
CA ASN A 301 -10.47 -12.98 15.77
C ASN A 301 -11.96 -13.34 15.83
N SER A 302 -12.81 -12.64 15.10
CA SER A 302 -14.25 -12.97 15.00
C SER A 302 -14.45 -14.38 14.44
N VAL A 303 -13.72 -14.73 13.37
CA VAL A 303 -13.81 -16.07 12.75
C VAL A 303 -13.32 -17.15 13.71
N LEU A 304 -12.20 -16.95 14.42
CA LEU A 304 -11.65 -17.91 15.38
C LEU A 304 -12.58 -18.14 16.58
N LYS A 305 -13.29 -17.10 17.01
CA LYS A 305 -14.29 -17.21 18.10
C LYS A 305 -15.62 -17.79 17.65
N GLY A 306 -15.81 -18.05 16.37
CA GLY A 306 -17.07 -18.51 15.81
C GLY A 306 -18.17 -17.43 15.80
N GLU A 307 -17.80 -16.16 15.85
CA GLU A 307 -18.71 -15.02 15.74
C GLU A 307 -19.08 -14.78 14.26
N ASN A 308 -20.35 -14.48 13.98
CA ASN A 308 -20.82 -14.27 12.61
C ASN A 308 -20.61 -12.82 12.09
N LYS A 309 -19.99 -11.95 12.89
CA LYS A 309 -19.87 -10.51 12.59
C LYS A 309 -19.34 -10.20 11.18
N TYR A 310 -18.38 -10.99 10.70
CA TYR A 310 -17.73 -10.80 9.39
C TYR A 310 -17.91 -12.01 8.47
N ILE A 311 -18.86 -12.88 8.75
CA ILE A 311 -19.19 -14.04 7.91
C ILE A 311 -20.38 -13.67 7.04
N GLN A 312 -20.30 -13.90 5.74
CA GLN A 312 -21.45 -13.77 4.84
C GLN A 312 -22.47 -14.86 5.17
N GLU A 313 -23.70 -14.47 5.49
CA GLU A 313 -24.79 -15.42 5.56
C GLU A 313 -25.06 -15.99 4.16
N ASN A 314 -25.00 -17.30 4.02
CA ASN A 314 -25.43 -17.95 2.80
C ASN A 314 -26.96 -17.74 2.70
N ASN A 315 -27.40 -16.79 1.89
CA ASN A 315 -28.78 -16.78 1.44
C ASN A 315 -28.98 -18.02 0.56
N THR A 316 -29.33 -19.13 1.19
CA THR A 316 -29.90 -20.29 0.48
C THR A 316 -31.33 -19.87 0.10
N GLU A 317 -31.50 -19.31 -1.10
CA GLU A 317 -32.75 -19.38 -1.87
C GLU A 317 -32.72 -20.58 -2.79
#